data_1dd752ac05c20a9eaff2d72f4c88f65d
#
_entry.id   1dd752ac05c20a9eaff2d72f4c88f65d
#
_cell.length_a   1.000
_cell.length_b   1.000
_cell.length_c   1.000
_cell.angle_alpha   90.00
_cell.angle_beta   90.00
_cell.angle_gamma   90.00
#
_symmetry.space_group_name_H-M   'P 1'
#
loop_
_entity.id
_entity.type
_entity.pdbx_description
1 polymer ?
#
loop_
_entity_poly.entity_id
_entity_poly.type
_entity_poly.pdbx_seq_one_letter_code
_entity_poly.pdbx_strand_id
1 'polypeptide(L)'
;PLVAKDKDLEKKFIYLLSDSGTISTLYKILVLWGNDGLNSALEYIGEFVQEWEPNEACMTWFRRHKNDTLKSYKIFSDFLKKV
;
A
#
# COMPACT_ATOMS: atom_id res chain seq x y z
N PRO A 1 -17.05 15.26 -7.42
CA PRO A 1 -16.21 15.88 -6.41
C PRO A 1 -15.87 14.92 -5.28
N LEU A 2 -16.77 14.07 -4.97
CA LEU A 2 -16.58 13.16 -3.84
C LEU A 2 -15.52 12.12 -4.08
N VAL A 3 -15.44 11.68 -5.30
CA VAL A 3 -14.52 10.61 -5.65
C VAL A 3 -13.08 11.00 -5.53
N ALA A 4 -12.78 12.28 -5.55
CA ALA A 4 -11.40 12.71 -5.51
C ALA A 4 -10.67 12.30 -4.23
N LYS A 5 -11.41 12.02 -3.18
CA LYS A 5 -10.81 11.72 -1.90
C LYS A 5 -10.03 10.44 -1.87
N ASP A 6 -10.56 9.41 -2.53
CA ASP A 6 -9.92 8.11 -2.46
C ASP A 6 -8.82 7.95 -3.48
N LYS A 7 -8.76 8.86 -4.44
CA LYS A 7 -7.79 8.77 -5.52
C LYS A 7 -6.35 8.91 -5.05
N ASP A 8 -6.14 9.59 -3.94
CA ASP A 8 -4.78 9.73 -3.44
C ASP A 8 -4.20 8.39 -3.03
N LEU A 9 -4.95 7.58 -2.29
CA LEU A 9 -4.47 6.26 -1.88
C LEU A 9 -4.32 5.34 -3.08
N GLU A 10 -5.28 5.38 -4.01
CA GLU A 10 -5.19 4.59 -5.23
C GLU A 10 -3.96 4.91 -6.04
N LYS A 11 -3.69 6.19 -6.24
CA LYS A 11 -2.52 6.61 -7.01
C LYS A 11 -1.22 6.19 -6.36
N LYS A 12 -1.13 6.32 -5.05
CA LYS A 12 0.08 5.94 -4.34
C LYS A 12 0.31 4.44 -4.36
N PHE A 13 -0.77 3.68 -4.27
CA PHE A 13 -0.65 2.24 -4.35
C PHE A 13 -0.19 1.81 -5.75
N ILE A 14 -0.75 2.42 -6.79
CA ILE A 14 -0.32 2.14 -8.15
C ILE A 14 1.13 2.52 -8.35
N TYR A 15 1.56 3.65 -7.77
CA TYR A 15 2.94 4.08 -7.86
C TYR A 15 3.89 3.05 -7.23
N LEU A 16 3.50 2.46 -6.10
CA LEU A 16 4.30 1.41 -5.47
C LEU A 16 4.55 0.26 -6.44
N LEU A 17 3.52 -0.08 -7.24
CA LEU A 17 3.62 -1.23 -8.14
C LEU A 17 4.35 -0.92 -9.43
N SER A 18 4.35 0.33 -9.88
CA SER A 18 4.86 0.66 -11.21
C SER A 18 6.14 1.47 -11.22
N ASP A 19 6.26 2.47 -10.38
CA ASP A 19 7.32 3.47 -10.54
C ASP A 19 8.31 3.59 -9.38
N SER A 20 8.00 2.99 -8.24
CA SER A 20 8.82 3.21 -7.04
C SER A 20 10.06 2.33 -6.97
N GLY A 21 10.20 1.37 -7.86
CA GLY A 21 11.29 0.41 -7.79
C GLY A 21 11.03 -0.74 -6.84
N THR A 22 9.90 -0.73 -6.15
CA THR A 22 9.56 -1.79 -5.19
C THR A 22 9.46 -3.14 -5.86
N ILE A 23 8.74 -3.20 -6.97
CA ILE A 23 8.52 -4.47 -7.66
C ILE A 23 9.82 -5.01 -8.24
N SER A 24 10.64 -4.16 -8.83
CA SER A 24 11.90 -4.64 -9.39
C SER A 24 12.85 -5.16 -8.30
N THR A 25 12.83 -4.52 -7.14
CA THR A 25 13.64 -4.98 -6.01
C THR A 25 13.14 -6.35 -5.53
N LEU A 26 11.84 -6.49 -5.39
CA LEU A 26 11.26 -7.76 -4.96
C LEU A 26 11.47 -8.85 -6.00
N TYR A 27 11.45 -8.50 -7.27
CA TYR A 27 11.74 -9.46 -8.34
C TYR A 27 13.18 -9.98 -8.25
N LYS A 28 14.12 -9.09 -7.95
CA LYS A 28 15.52 -9.51 -7.77
C LYS A 28 15.64 -10.51 -6.61
N ILE A 29 14.94 -10.24 -5.53
CA ILE A 29 14.95 -11.14 -4.39
C ILE A 29 14.34 -12.50 -4.78
N LEU A 30 13.25 -12.47 -5.53
CA LEU A 30 12.63 -13.69 -6.01
C LEU A 30 13.58 -14.52 -6.86
N VAL A 31 14.29 -13.88 -7.77
CA VAL A 31 15.22 -14.58 -8.65
C VAL A 31 16.39 -15.17 -7.86
N LEU A 32 16.92 -14.41 -6.90
CA LEU A 32 18.09 -14.85 -6.14
C LEU A 32 17.76 -15.92 -5.12
N TRP A 33 16.64 -15.80 -4.43
CA TRP A 33 16.33 -16.68 -3.30
C TRP A 33 14.99 -17.38 -3.40
N GLY A 34 14.29 -17.27 -4.55
CA GLY A 34 13.03 -17.98 -4.76
C GLY A 34 11.88 -17.43 -3.95
N ASN A 35 10.80 -18.21 -3.91
CA ASN A 35 9.59 -17.79 -3.21
C ASN A 35 9.82 -17.58 -1.71
N ASP A 36 10.70 -18.38 -1.11
CA ASP A 36 11.00 -18.21 0.30
C ASP A 36 11.60 -16.84 0.58
N GLY A 37 12.50 -16.39 -0.29
CA GLY A 37 13.09 -15.07 -0.15
C GLY A 37 12.06 -13.98 -0.31
N LEU A 38 11.21 -14.11 -1.33
CA LEU A 38 10.15 -13.12 -1.55
C LEU A 38 9.21 -13.04 -0.35
N ASN A 39 8.77 -14.19 0.14
CA ASN A 39 7.86 -14.21 1.30
C ASN A 39 8.50 -13.62 2.54
N SER A 40 9.77 -13.90 2.77
CA SER A 40 10.48 -13.34 3.91
C SER A 40 10.62 -11.82 3.78
N ALA A 41 10.86 -11.32 2.57
CA ALA A 41 10.98 -9.89 2.34
C ALA A 41 9.64 -9.19 2.62
N LEU A 42 8.54 -9.78 2.14
CA LEU A 42 7.22 -9.20 2.38
C LEU A 42 6.88 -9.19 3.87
N GLU A 43 7.23 -10.25 4.56
CA GLU A 43 7.02 -10.35 6.00
C GLU A 43 7.81 -9.28 6.75
N TYR A 44 9.05 -9.09 6.36
CA TYR A 44 9.92 -8.08 6.96
C TYR A 44 9.38 -6.68 6.72
N ILE A 45 8.93 -6.40 5.50
CA ILE A 45 8.30 -5.13 5.18
C ILE A 45 7.05 -4.91 6.02
N GLY A 46 6.25 -5.97 6.19
CA GLY A 46 5.05 -5.91 7.02
C GLY A 46 5.37 -5.52 8.46
N GLU A 47 6.45 -6.04 9.01
CA GLU A 47 6.86 -5.67 10.36
C GLU A 47 7.26 -4.20 10.46
N PHE A 48 7.96 -3.69 9.45
CA PHE A 48 8.29 -2.28 9.39
C PHE A 48 7.04 -1.41 9.42
N VAL A 49 6.04 -1.80 8.63
CA VAL A 49 4.79 -1.05 8.56
C VAL A 49 4.08 -1.06 9.91
N GLN A 50 4.03 -2.23 10.55
CA GLN A 50 3.31 -2.37 11.81
C GLN A 50 3.95 -1.58 12.95
N GLU A 51 5.27 -1.43 12.91
CA GLU A 51 5.99 -0.71 13.95
C GLU A 51 6.24 0.76 13.62
N TRP A 52 5.84 1.18 12.43
CA TRP A 52 6.09 2.54 11.99
C TRP A 52 5.25 3.53 12.77
N GLU A 53 5.90 4.60 13.20
CA GLU A 53 5.22 5.67 13.93
C GLU A 53 4.66 6.67 12.92
N PRO A 54 3.33 6.78 12.81
CA PRO A 54 2.76 7.67 11.81
C PRO A 54 3.06 9.14 12.12
N ASN A 55 3.37 9.88 11.06
CA ASN A 55 3.62 11.30 11.19
C ASN A 55 2.33 12.09 11.11
N GLU A 56 2.45 13.40 11.28
CA GLU A 56 1.28 14.27 11.32
C GLU A 56 0.51 14.25 10.00
N ALA A 57 1.22 14.21 8.88
CA ALA A 57 0.55 14.17 7.59
C ALA A 57 -0.30 12.92 7.43
N CYS A 58 0.20 11.79 7.89
CA CYS A 58 -0.53 10.53 7.84
C CYS A 58 -1.78 10.59 8.72
N MET A 59 -1.64 11.13 9.93
CA MET A 59 -2.77 11.24 10.84
C MET A 59 -3.85 12.19 10.31
N THR A 60 -3.41 13.28 9.67
CA THR A 60 -4.34 14.22 9.05
C THR A 60 -5.11 13.55 7.93
N TRP A 61 -4.41 12.72 7.13
CA TRP A 61 -5.06 11.99 6.06
C TRP A 61 -6.18 11.11 6.61
N PHE A 62 -5.92 10.38 7.70
CA PHE A 62 -6.93 9.52 8.31
C PHE A 62 -8.14 10.31 8.79
N ARG A 63 -7.91 11.44 9.45
CA ARG A 63 -9.02 12.25 9.93
C ARG A 63 -9.93 12.70 8.79
N ARG A 64 -9.34 12.96 7.62
CA ARG A 64 -10.10 13.47 6.47
C ARG A 64 -10.75 12.38 5.65
N HIS A 65 -10.11 11.23 5.52
CA HIS A 65 -10.50 10.26 4.49
C HIS A 65 -10.90 8.88 4.99
N LYS A 66 -10.66 8.57 6.24
CA LYS A 66 -10.87 7.20 6.72
C LYS A 66 -12.30 6.70 6.47
N ASN A 67 -13.29 7.48 6.89
CA ASN A 67 -14.67 7.05 6.77
C ASN A 67 -15.12 6.92 5.33
N ASP A 68 -14.73 7.89 4.50
CA ASP A 68 -15.11 7.85 3.10
C ASP A 68 -14.46 6.68 2.37
N THR A 69 -13.19 6.42 2.68
CA THR A 69 -12.49 5.30 2.05
C THR A 69 -13.13 3.97 2.43
N LEU A 70 -13.48 3.80 3.70
CA LEU A 70 -14.12 2.55 4.13
C LEU A 70 -15.53 2.41 3.61
N LYS A 71 -16.21 3.53 3.30
CA LYS A 71 -17.49 3.46 2.63
C LYS A 71 -17.36 2.97 1.21
N SER A 72 -16.34 3.47 0.50
CA SER A 72 -16.09 3.08 -0.88
C SER A 72 -15.57 1.66 -0.98
N TYR A 73 -14.71 1.28 -0.06
CA TYR A 73 -14.06 -0.03 -0.07
C TYR A 73 -14.19 -0.67 1.30
N LYS A 74 -15.23 -1.45 1.48
CA LYS A 74 -15.48 -2.07 2.78
C LYS A 74 -14.39 -3.06 3.16
N ILE A 75 -13.90 -3.80 2.18
CA ILE A 75 -12.80 -4.73 2.39
C ILE A 75 -11.72 -4.43 1.37
N PHE A 76 -10.51 -4.88 1.66
CA PHE A 76 -9.36 -4.54 0.84
C PHE A 76 -9.48 -5.07 -0.60
N SER A 77 -10.14 -6.21 -0.80
CA SER A 77 -10.30 -6.73 -2.15
C SER A 77 -11.15 -5.81 -3.02
N ASP A 78 -12.06 -5.04 -2.42
CA ASP A 78 -12.82 -4.04 -3.18
C ASP A 78 -11.89 -2.95 -3.70
N PHE A 79 -10.92 -2.56 -2.87
CA PHE A 79 -9.92 -1.56 -3.27
C PHE A 79 -9.07 -2.09 -4.42
N LEU A 80 -8.64 -3.34 -4.33
CA LEU A 80 -7.81 -3.93 -5.37
C LEU A 80 -8.51 -3.98 -6.73
N LYS A 81 -9.82 -4.09 -6.75
CA LYS A 81 -10.55 -4.10 -8.02
C LYS A 81 -10.54 -2.76 -8.72
N LYS A 82 -10.22 -1.68 -8.00
CA LYS A 82 -10.22 -0.34 -8.56
C LYS A 82 -8.86 0.14 -9.01
N VAL A 83 -7.81 -0.52 -8.59
CA VAL A 83 -6.45 -0.10 -8.96
C VAL A 83 -5.86 -0.93 -10.10
#